data_885ff2419aca280848a3a2e825fda1a1
#
_entry.id   885ff2419aca280848a3a2e825fda1a1
#
_cell.length_a   1.000
_cell.length_b   1.000
_cell.length_c   1.000
_cell.angle_alpha   90.00
_cell.angle_beta   90.00
_cell.angle_gamma   90.00
#
_symmetry.space_group_name_H-M   'P 1'
#
loop_
_entity.id
_entity.type
_entity.pdbx_description
1 polymer ?
#
loop_
_entity_poly.entity_id
_entity_poly.type
_entity_poly.pdbx_seq_one_letter_code
_entity_poly.pdbx_strand_id
1 'polypeptide(L)'
;MTVTGIDHTGIIAAVSQTLAQNQVNITNVSQTLMDEYFTMVMQLEFDEEQIGLAQVQAAMAPVEEAEGLVIKVQAEDLFNAMHKL
;
A
#
# COMPACT_ATOMS: atom_id res chain seq x y z
N MET A 1 3.38 -0.88 -3.45
CA MET A 1 1.94 -0.69 -3.12
C MET A 1 1.56 0.76 -3.38
N THR A 2 0.42 0.96 -3.96
CA THR A 2 -0.12 2.29 -4.25
C THR A 2 -1.42 2.49 -3.50
N VAL A 3 -1.56 3.61 -2.82
CA VAL A 3 -2.76 3.98 -2.06
C VAL A 3 -3.27 5.33 -2.57
N THR A 4 -4.53 5.37 -2.98
CA THR A 4 -5.13 6.57 -3.55
C THR A 4 -6.51 6.81 -2.92
N GLY A 5 -6.85 8.06 -2.66
CA GLY A 5 -8.16 8.40 -2.12
C GLY A 5 -8.23 9.82 -1.62
N ILE A 6 -9.33 10.12 -0.93
CA ILE A 6 -9.52 11.42 -0.30
C ILE A 6 -8.74 11.44 1.01
N ASP A 7 -7.93 12.48 1.19
CA ASP A 7 -7.08 12.61 2.37
C ASP A 7 -7.93 12.80 3.63
N HIS A 8 -7.62 12.03 4.67
CA HIS A 8 -8.25 12.18 5.97
C HIS A 8 -7.34 11.64 7.07
N THR A 9 -7.66 11.98 8.31
CA THR A 9 -6.88 11.56 9.47
C THR A 9 -6.89 10.05 9.63
N GLY A 10 -5.73 9.48 9.92
CA GLY A 10 -5.61 8.06 10.27
C GLY A 10 -5.29 7.12 9.13
N ILE A 11 -5.18 7.61 7.89
CA ILE A 11 -4.88 6.74 6.74
C ILE A 11 -3.54 6.02 6.92
N ILE A 12 -2.48 6.76 7.20
CA ILE A 12 -1.14 6.19 7.34
C ILE A 12 -1.11 5.22 8.52
N ALA A 13 -1.79 5.57 9.62
CA ALA A 13 -1.85 4.70 10.79
C ALA A 13 -2.53 3.38 10.47
N ALA A 14 -3.67 3.41 9.77
CA ALA A 14 -4.41 2.21 9.43
C ALA A 14 -3.61 1.32 8.48
N VAL A 15 -3.00 1.91 7.45
CA VAL A 15 -2.20 1.18 6.47
C VAL A 15 -0.96 0.58 7.14
N SER A 16 -0.23 1.38 7.90
CA SER A 16 1.02 0.94 8.55
C SER A 16 0.76 -0.15 9.58
N GLN A 17 -0.30 -0.01 10.36
CA GLN A 17 -0.64 -1.00 11.39
C GLN A 17 -0.97 -2.35 10.76
N THR A 18 -1.75 -2.35 9.69
CA THR A 18 -2.10 -3.58 8.99
C THR A 18 -0.88 -4.26 8.40
N LEU A 19 0.02 -3.49 7.80
CA LEU A 19 1.26 -4.03 7.24
C LEU A 19 2.13 -4.62 8.35
N ALA A 20 2.28 -3.92 9.47
CA ALA A 20 3.07 -4.39 10.60
C ALA A 20 2.51 -5.68 11.18
N GLN A 21 1.19 -5.79 11.30
CA GLN A 21 0.54 -7.00 11.81
C GLN A 21 0.77 -8.20 10.91
N ASN A 22 1.04 -7.98 9.65
CA ASN A 22 1.32 -9.02 8.67
C ASN A 22 2.81 -9.18 8.40
N GLN A 23 3.66 -8.57 9.23
CA GLN A 23 5.11 -8.68 9.15
C GLN A 23 5.67 -8.16 7.82
N VAL A 24 5.03 -7.12 7.31
CA VAL A 24 5.48 -6.43 6.10
C VAL A 24 6.18 -5.14 6.51
N ASN A 25 7.40 -4.96 6.04
CA ASN A 25 8.19 -3.76 6.33
C ASN A 25 8.06 -2.74 5.20
N ILE A 26 7.92 -1.48 5.58
CA ILE A 26 7.88 -0.37 4.62
C ILE A 26 9.30 0.17 4.48
N THR A 27 9.87 0.10 3.28
CA THR A 27 11.24 0.52 3.04
C THR A 27 11.33 1.90 2.41
N ASN A 28 10.26 2.35 1.76
CA ASN A 28 10.23 3.66 1.14
C ASN A 28 8.79 4.13 0.97
N VAL A 29 8.56 5.44 1.12
CA VAL A 29 7.24 6.04 0.95
C VAL A 29 7.40 7.34 0.18
N SER A 30 6.57 7.52 -0.84
CA SER A 30 6.46 8.78 -1.57
C SER A 30 4.99 9.16 -1.62
N GLN A 31 4.68 10.40 -1.26
CA GLN A 31 3.30 10.86 -1.17
C GLN A 31 3.14 12.16 -1.94
N THR A 32 2.05 12.26 -2.69
CA THR A 32 1.67 13.47 -3.39
C THR A 32 0.23 13.83 -3.01
N LEU A 33 0.02 15.10 -2.68
CA LEU A 33 -1.30 15.61 -2.34
C LEU A 33 -1.72 16.60 -3.43
N MET A 34 -2.92 16.40 -3.96
CA MET A 34 -3.50 17.28 -4.98
C MET A 34 -4.93 17.60 -4.56
N ASP A 35 -5.16 18.84 -4.14
CA ASP A 35 -6.42 19.28 -3.54
C ASP A 35 -6.75 18.39 -2.33
N GLU A 36 -7.89 17.72 -2.35
CA GLU A 36 -8.28 16.81 -1.25
C GLU A 36 -7.93 15.35 -1.53
N TYR A 37 -7.31 15.08 -2.67
CA TYR A 37 -6.89 13.72 -3.03
C TYR A 37 -5.42 13.52 -2.77
N PHE A 38 -5.06 12.30 -2.40
CA PHE A 38 -3.66 11.94 -2.22
C PHE A 38 -3.35 10.67 -2.99
N THR A 39 -2.08 10.52 -3.35
CA THR A 39 -1.52 9.29 -3.91
C THR A 39 -0.26 8.96 -3.14
N MET A 40 -0.18 7.76 -2.61
CA MET A 40 0.97 7.30 -1.85
C MET A 40 1.52 6.04 -2.50
N VAL A 41 2.81 6.04 -2.79
CA VAL A 41 3.52 4.89 -3.32
C VAL A 41 4.45 4.38 -2.24
N MET A 42 4.31 3.12 -1.89
CA MET A 42 5.10 2.50 -0.82
C MET A 42 5.84 1.30 -1.36
N GLN A 43 7.13 1.23 -1.02
CA GLN A 43 7.94 0.05 -1.27
C GLN A 43 7.85 -0.84 -0.05
N LEU A 44 7.50 -2.11 -0.26
CA LEU A 44 7.31 -3.06 0.81
C LEU A 44 8.34 -4.19 0.71
N GLU A 45 8.72 -4.69 1.86
CA GLU A 45 9.62 -5.84 1.95
C GLU A 45 9.01 -6.86 2.91
N PHE A 46 8.91 -8.10 2.47
CA PHE A 46 8.39 -9.18 3.30
C PHE A 46 9.00 -10.51 2.87
N ASP A 47 9.00 -11.47 3.79
CA ASP A 47 9.53 -12.81 3.53
C ASP A 47 8.46 -13.62 2.79
N GLU A 48 8.70 -13.87 1.52
CA GLU A 48 7.75 -14.60 0.66
C GLU A 48 7.54 -16.05 1.09
N GLU A 49 8.42 -16.59 1.91
CA GLU A 49 8.26 -17.92 2.48
C GLU A 49 7.23 -17.92 3.61
N GLN A 50 7.04 -16.78 4.27
CA GLN A 50 6.10 -16.65 5.38
C GLN A 50 4.77 -16.05 4.94
N ILE A 51 4.80 -15.06 4.02
CA ILE A 51 3.61 -14.39 3.55
C ILE A 51 3.73 -14.15 2.05
N GLY A 52 2.71 -14.52 1.30
CA GLY A 52 2.69 -14.29 -0.15
C GLY A 52 2.05 -12.96 -0.53
N LEU A 53 2.27 -12.57 -1.78
CA LEU A 53 1.69 -11.33 -2.32
C LEU A 53 0.17 -11.33 -2.17
N ALA A 54 -0.49 -12.46 -2.44
CA ALA A 54 -1.95 -12.56 -2.33
C ALA A 54 -2.42 -12.32 -0.89
N GLN A 55 -1.64 -12.72 0.10
CA GLN A 55 -1.98 -12.51 1.50
C GLN A 55 -1.86 -11.03 1.87
N VAL A 56 -0.87 -10.33 1.34
CA VAL A 56 -0.74 -8.88 1.55
C VAL A 56 -1.92 -8.17 0.91
N GLN A 57 -2.28 -8.55 -0.31
CA GLN A 57 -3.45 -8.00 -0.99
C GLN A 57 -4.73 -8.22 -0.18
N ALA A 58 -4.91 -9.43 0.35
CA ALA A 58 -6.08 -9.77 1.16
C ALA A 58 -6.10 -8.96 2.47
N ALA A 59 -4.95 -8.74 3.08
CA ALA A 59 -4.85 -7.97 4.32
C ALA A 59 -5.23 -6.51 4.12
N MET A 60 -4.95 -5.96 2.94
CA MET A 60 -5.26 -4.56 2.65
C MET A 60 -6.71 -4.33 2.22
N ALA A 61 -7.43 -5.36 1.81
CA ALA A 61 -8.82 -5.21 1.36
C ALA A 61 -9.74 -4.60 2.44
N PRO A 62 -9.69 -5.03 3.72
CA PRO A 62 -10.50 -4.39 4.75
C PRO A 62 -10.15 -2.91 4.98
N VAL A 63 -8.87 -2.56 4.87
CA VAL A 63 -8.41 -1.17 5.01
C VAL A 63 -8.96 -0.33 3.88
N GLU A 64 -8.88 -0.85 2.66
CA GLU A 64 -9.43 -0.19 1.47
C GLU A 64 -10.90 0.13 1.65
N GLU A 65 -11.67 -0.85 2.10
CA GLU A 65 -13.10 -0.67 2.30
C GLU A 65 -13.41 0.26 3.48
N ALA A 66 -12.73 0.07 4.60
CA ALA A 66 -13.00 0.85 5.82
C ALA A 66 -12.64 2.32 5.66
N GLU A 67 -11.57 2.61 4.93
CA GLU A 67 -11.07 3.98 4.77
C GLU A 67 -11.48 4.62 3.44
N GLY A 68 -12.21 3.91 2.59
CA GLY A 68 -12.64 4.42 1.31
C GLY A 68 -11.49 4.72 0.35
N LEU A 69 -10.50 3.83 0.31
CA LEU A 69 -9.30 3.99 -0.49
C LEU A 69 -9.28 3.01 -1.64
N VAL A 70 -8.42 3.30 -2.63
CA VAL A 70 -8.05 2.34 -3.66
C VAL A 70 -6.61 1.93 -3.36
N ILE A 71 -6.41 0.66 -3.02
CA ILE A 71 -5.11 0.12 -2.66
C ILE A 71 -4.73 -0.99 -3.63
N LYS A 72 -3.57 -0.85 -4.26
CA LYS A 72 -3.06 -1.85 -5.19
C LYS A 72 -1.71 -2.33 -4.73
N VAL A 73 -1.59 -3.64 -4.52
CA VAL A 73 -0.33 -4.28 -4.14
C VAL A 73 0.16 -5.06 -5.35
N GLN A 74 1.35 -4.74 -5.83
CA GLN A 74 1.93 -5.35 -7.01
C GLN A 74 3.38 -5.73 -6.73
N ALA A 75 3.86 -6.76 -7.45
CA ALA A 75 5.27 -7.11 -7.39
C ALA A 75 6.10 -5.97 -7.97
N GLU A 76 7.29 -5.74 -7.40
CA GLU A 76 8.17 -4.65 -7.83
C GLU A 76 8.49 -4.72 -9.32
N ASP A 77 8.78 -5.92 -9.82
CA ASP A 77 9.11 -6.10 -11.24
C ASP A 77 7.96 -5.65 -12.14
N LEU A 78 6.73 -6.00 -11.78
CA LEU A 78 5.57 -5.57 -12.55
C LEU A 78 5.38 -4.06 -12.48
N PHE A 79 5.55 -3.48 -11.30
CA PHE A 79 5.44 -2.04 -11.08
C PHE A 79 6.46 -1.28 -11.93
N ASN A 80 7.71 -1.73 -11.90
CA ASN A 80 8.79 -1.12 -12.67
C ASN A 80 8.53 -1.21 -14.18
N ALA A 81 8.04 -2.35 -14.64
CA ALA A 81 7.70 -2.53 -16.06
C ALA A 81 6.61 -1.56 -16.51
N MET A 82 5.63 -1.31 -15.64
CA MET A 82 4.52 -0.39 -15.94
C MET A 82 4.95 1.08 -15.96
N HIS A 83 6.00 1.42 -15.23
CA HIS A 83 6.49 2.81 -15.12
C HIS A 83 7.69 3.09 -15.99
N LYS A 84 8.21 2.09 -16.65
CA LYS A 84 9.39 2.21 -17.50
C LYS A 84 8.96 2.47 -18.94
N LEU A 85 9.01 3.71 -19.30
CA LEU A 85 8.64 4.12 -20.66
C LEU A 85 9.88 4.32 -21.52
#